data_4b52b7c1c1437ca2af89c604325bd5e7
#
_entry.id   4b52b7c1c1437ca2af89c604325bd5e7
#
_cell.length_a   1.000
_cell.length_b   1.000
_cell.length_c   1.000
_cell.angle_alpha   90.00
_cell.angle_beta   90.00
_cell.angle_gamma   90.00
#
_symmetry.space_group_name_H-M   'P 1'
#
loop_
_entity.id
_entity.type
_entity.pdbx_description
1 polymer ?
#
loop_
_entity_poly.entity_id
_entity_poly.type
_entity_poly.pdbx_seq_one_letter_code
_entity_poly.pdbx_strand_id
1 'polypeptide(L)'
;MNKILILSHGKSDLSELLMQICHTAELFDFQDYEMIDFDAYDAYAFLGGNGEEAEILLPPLRVKFEALRETGKPIFTEFIRSVGYYSSGHILKMDHQRLIYRGHDRKIDGLTAGDILDGHYNDCCRYDCLSKDLHAILTYHEYINAHDHTDPETESLGRGIPALWMLGENTLVASMRLCNFNRARFAPAENWQCVIRHILSFLADEPVSPVFPKSLCSFEENAILKSPSDTDKAVRMGLHWFQTADMLVEDGKYGVREGLSHHISAKDGTQKRECLIRTDCSGETGGAFMMDWLLTGNEESKRIADNLEDFCFNYMQEKKGAHKGMIRWTDNSWGICYQDDVARAILPTLLRQNYTKEGSRHFQDAVDGLQYLLRATGPNGLRVSSTLVPLLTPEIEARHKETNYRFTTKAHHNSFYQAMLLLAYRAGGPAEFLDIAVRGLTTVMELYPENERETSETEEMCRLILPLSVLYQVTGAEKHKQWLYQVAKDLERVQHRCGGFCEWDTGYKAACSRRENGECALLANNGDPVADLLYSTNWLPLGFSYAYMVTRDPYFYQKWLEVAGFLIRCQVHSDDPSLHGSWSRGFDMDRWEIYGVPHDIGWSPCCVETGWTMGEILMGLQFMQLVQKKI
;
A
#
# COMPACT_ATOMS: atom_id res chain seq x y z
N MET A 1 20.20 -26.61 -27.85
CA MET A 1 19.02 -25.77 -27.42
C MET A 1 17.83 -26.18 -28.31
N ASN A 2 16.72 -26.52 -27.70
CA ASN A 2 15.51 -26.97 -28.37
C ASN A 2 14.90 -25.87 -29.27
N LYS A 3 14.32 -26.26 -30.42
CA LYS A 3 13.43 -25.41 -31.20
C LYS A 3 12.07 -25.38 -30.50
N ILE A 4 11.60 -24.18 -30.06
CA ILE A 4 10.43 -24.03 -29.20
C ILE A 4 9.24 -23.46 -29.96
N LEU A 5 8.10 -24.16 -29.92
CA LEU A 5 6.80 -23.63 -30.34
C LEU A 5 6.14 -22.91 -29.16
N ILE A 6 5.68 -21.68 -29.40
CA ILE A 6 4.93 -20.89 -28.42
C ILE A 6 3.53 -20.64 -28.98
N LEU A 7 2.50 -21.07 -28.24
CA LEU A 7 1.10 -20.72 -28.49
C LEU A 7 0.64 -19.72 -27.39
N SER A 8 0.17 -18.55 -27.79
CA SER A 8 -0.23 -17.48 -26.86
C SER A 8 -1.18 -16.49 -27.53
N HIS A 9 -2.03 -15.81 -26.77
CA HIS A 9 -2.84 -14.68 -27.23
C HIS A 9 -2.01 -13.40 -27.37
N GLY A 10 -0.93 -13.45 -28.15
CA GLY A 10 0.00 -12.35 -28.37
C GLY A 10 1.26 -12.41 -27.49
N LYS A 11 2.03 -11.32 -27.53
CA LYS A 11 3.31 -11.22 -26.81
C LYS A 11 3.10 -11.03 -25.32
N SER A 12 4.01 -11.60 -24.52
CA SER A 12 4.07 -11.51 -23.08
C SER A 12 5.52 -11.47 -22.60
N ASP A 13 5.76 -11.11 -21.32
CA ASP A 13 7.12 -11.13 -20.74
C ASP A 13 7.77 -12.51 -20.93
N LEU A 14 7.01 -13.59 -20.69
CA LEU A 14 7.53 -14.96 -20.82
C LEU A 14 7.78 -15.35 -22.28
N SER A 15 6.89 -15.00 -23.22
CA SER A 15 7.10 -15.29 -24.65
C SER A 15 8.30 -14.52 -25.21
N GLU A 16 8.52 -13.27 -24.77
CA GLU A 16 9.68 -12.48 -25.17
C GLU A 16 11.00 -13.08 -24.63
N LEU A 17 11.00 -13.59 -23.40
CA LEU A 17 12.16 -14.30 -22.85
C LEU A 17 12.44 -15.62 -23.57
N LEU A 18 11.40 -16.39 -23.93
CA LEU A 18 11.56 -17.62 -24.73
C LEU A 18 12.18 -17.33 -26.10
N MET A 19 11.72 -16.28 -26.80
CA MET A 19 12.32 -15.85 -28.06
C MET A 19 13.73 -15.29 -27.92
N GLN A 20 14.05 -14.69 -26.74
CA GLN A 20 15.40 -14.20 -26.44
C GLN A 20 16.40 -15.35 -26.27
N ILE A 21 16.04 -16.39 -25.50
CA ILE A 21 16.94 -17.53 -25.25
C ILE A 21 17.02 -18.49 -26.42
N CYS A 22 15.98 -18.59 -27.26
CA CYS A 22 15.91 -19.48 -28.40
C CYS A 22 15.57 -18.70 -29.68
N HIS A 23 16.56 -18.37 -30.47
CA HIS A 23 16.39 -17.64 -31.75
C HIS A 23 15.54 -18.37 -32.78
N THR A 24 15.30 -19.67 -32.61
CA THR A 24 14.43 -20.52 -33.47
C THR A 24 13.06 -20.72 -32.85
N ALA A 25 12.72 -20.02 -31.75
CA ALA A 25 11.38 -20.05 -31.19
C ALA A 25 10.40 -19.29 -32.11
N GLU A 26 9.23 -19.85 -32.27
CA GLU A 26 8.17 -19.31 -33.13
C GLU A 26 6.90 -19.12 -32.29
N LEU A 27 6.28 -17.92 -32.38
CA LEU A 27 5.06 -17.55 -31.66
C LEU A 27 3.86 -17.56 -32.63
N PHE A 28 2.82 -18.29 -32.26
CA PHE A 28 1.53 -18.35 -32.95
C PHE A 28 0.38 -18.07 -31.98
N ASP A 29 -0.74 -17.58 -32.51
CA ASP A 29 -2.00 -17.55 -31.76
C ASP A 29 -2.58 -18.97 -31.65
N PHE A 30 -3.34 -19.23 -30.58
CA PHE A 30 -4.04 -20.51 -30.39
C PHE A 30 -4.98 -20.84 -31.57
N GLN A 31 -5.51 -19.83 -32.26
CA GLN A 31 -6.40 -20.00 -33.41
C GLN A 31 -5.68 -20.51 -34.67
N ASP A 32 -4.37 -20.30 -34.75
CA ASP A 32 -3.56 -20.65 -35.92
C ASP A 32 -3.04 -22.10 -35.91
N TYR A 33 -3.46 -22.91 -34.94
CA TYR A 33 -2.91 -24.24 -34.67
C TYR A 33 -2.95 -25.20 -35.89
N GLU A 34 -3.91 -25.03 -36.81
CA GLU A 34 -4.05 -25.86 -37.99
C GLU A 34 -2.92 -25.65 -39.04
N MET A 35 -2.29 -24.48 -38.99
CA MET A 35 -1.18 -24.12 -39.91
C MET A 35 0.19 -24.58 -39.37
N ILE A 36 0.25 -25.17 -38.19
CA ILE A 36 1.50 -25.48 -37.50
C ILE A 36 1.90 -26.92 -37.72
N ASP A 37 3.13 -27.13 -38.21
CA ASP A 37 3.79 -28.43 -38.18
C ASP A 37 4.43 -28.66 -36.81
N PHE A 38 3.69 -29.29 -35.90
CA PHE A 38 4.14 -29.55 -34.52
C PHE A 38 5.38 -30.45 -34.46
N ASP A 39 5.60 -31.34 -35.46
CA ASP A 39 6.74 -32.24 -35.47
C ASP A 39 8.07 -31.52 -35.71
N ALA A 40 8.01 -30.31 -36.25
CA ALA A 40 9.17 -29.44 -36.47
C ALA A 40 9.80 -28.86 -35.22
N TYR A 41 9.21 -29.06 -34.01
CA TYR A 41 9.66 -28.48 -32.76
C TYR A 41 10.09 -29.55 -31.74
N ASP A 42 11.00 -29.14 -30.84
CA ASP A 42 11.57 -29.99 -29.80
C ASP A 42 10.91 -29.76 -28.44
N ALA A 43 10.32 -28.58 -28.23
CA ALA A 43 9.61 -28.21 -27.00
C ALA A 43 8.42 -27.29 -27.29
N TYR A 44 7.47 -27.21 -26.33
CA TYR A 44 6.19 -26.54 -26.54
C TYR A 44 5.82 -25.70 -25.32
N ALA A 45 5.41 -24.46 -25.53
CA ALA A 45 4.87 -23.55 -24.53
C ALA A 45 3.44 -23.13 -24.90
N PHE A 46 2.46 -23.51 -24.08
CA PHE A 46 1.05 -23.12 -24.20
C PHE A 46 0.74 -22.06 -23.16
N LEU A 47 0.76 -20.78 -23.56
CA LEU A 47 0.66 -19.61 -22.68
C LEU A 47 -0.74 -19.01 -22.76
N GLY A 48 -1.67 -19.50 -21.94
CA GLY A 48 -3.06 -19.03 -21.88
C GLY A 48 -3.27 -17.77 -21.04
N GLY A 49 -2.25 -17.29 -20.31
CA GLY A 49 -2.40 -16.23 -19.32
C GLY A 49 -2.77 -14.85 -19.87
N ASN A 50 -2.52 -14.57 -21.17
CA ASN A 50 -2.95 -13.33 -21.84
C ASN A 50 -4.44 -13.32 -22.22
N GLY A 51 -5.13 -14.47 -22.20
CA GLY A 51 -6.56 -14.57 -22.51
C GLY A 51 -7.44 -13.90 -21.45
N GLU A 52 -8.69 -13.56 -21.80
CA GLU A 52 -9.67 -13.07 -20.82
C GLU A 52 -10.00 -14.15 -19.78
N GLU A 53 -10.22 -15.37 -20.25
CA GLU A 53 -10.53 -16.55 -19.47
C GLU A 53 -9.38 -17.56 -19.53
N ALA A 54 -9.42 -18.57 -18.67
CA ALA A 54 -8.51 -19.70 -18.76
C ALA A 54 -8.70 -20.44 -20.11
N GLU A 55 -7.58 -20.71 -20.81
CA GLU A 55 -7.60 -21.27 -22.14
C GLU A 55 -8.26 -22.66 -22.19
N ILE A 56 -9.11 -22.87 -23.18
CA ILE A 56 -9.73 -24.15 -23.47
C ILE A 56 -9.23 -24.61 -24.84
N LEU A 57 -8.33 -25.60 -24.86
CA LEU A 57 -7.85 -26.16 -26.09
C LEU A 57 -9.00 -26.80 -26.87
N LEU A 58 -9.22 -26.34 -28.09
CA LEU A 58 -10.20 -26.95 -28.99
C LEU A 58 -9.91 -28.45 -29.18
N PRO A 59 -10.92 -29.32 -29.38
CA PRO A 59 -10.71 -30.77 -29.43
C PRO A 59 -9.61 -31.24 -30.39
N PRO A 60 -9.45 -30.69 -31.61
CA PRO A 60 -8.34 -31.09 -32.48
C PRO A 60 -6.97 -30.71 -31.90
N LEU A 61 -6.81 -29.50 -31.36
CA LEU A 61 -5.59 -29.06 -30.68
C LEU A 61 -5.35 -29.87 -29.40
N ARG A 62 -6.42 -30.20 -28.68
CA ARG A 62 -6.34 -31.04 -27.49
C ARG A 62 -5.79 -32.43 -27.79
N VAL A 63 -6.24 -33.07 -28.86
CA VAL A 63 -5.70 -34.38 -29.29
C VAL A 63 -4.22 -34.28 -29.64
N LYS A 64 -3.81 -33.23 -30.34
CA LYS A 64 -2.39 -32.96 -30.60
C LYS A 64 -1.58 -32.77 -29.32
N PHE A 65 -2.08 -31.96 -28.37
CA PHE A 65 -1.44 -31.75 -27.08
C PHE A 65 -1.19 -33.06 -26.32
N GLU A 66 -2.19 -33.95 -26.23
CA GLU A 66 -2.01 -35.23 -25.53
C GLU A 66 -1.03 -36.15 -26.28
N ALA A 67 -1.04 -36.15 -27.62
CA ALA A 67 -0.05 -36.89 -28.40
C ALA A 67 1.38 -36.37 -28.19
N LEU A 68 1.56 -35.04 -28.09
CA LEU A 68 2.86 -34.45 -27.79
C LEU A 68 3.37 -34.87 -26.41
N ARG A 69 2.50 -35.01 -25.41
CA ARG A 69 2.88 -35.49 -24.08
C ARG A 69 3.48 -36.91 -24.11
N GLU A 70 3.01 -37.76 -25.02
CA GLU A 70 3.52 -39.12 -25.22
C GLU A 70 4.91 -39.15 -25.87
N THR A 71 5.34 -38.07 -26.53
CA THR A 71 6.66 -38.01 -27.18
C THR A 71 7.83 -37.86 -26.21
N GLY A 72 7.57 -37.46 -24.94
CA GLY A 72 8.61 -37.16 -23.97
C GLY A 72 9.27 -35.78 -24.12
N LYS A 73 8.89 -35.00 -25.15
CA LYS A 73 9.41 -33.64 -25.37
C LYS A 73 8.91 -32.69 -24.27
N PRO A 74 9.71 -31.70 -23.81
CA PRO A 74 9.28 -30.76 -22.80
C PRO A 74 8.06 -29.93 -23.21
N ILE A 75 7.08 -29.86 -22.33
CA ILE A 75 5.86 -29.05 -22.52
C ILE A 75 5.66 -28.19 -21.27
N PHE A 76 5.48 -26.90 -21.46
CA PHE A 76 5.01 -25.97 -20.43
C PHE A 76 3.60 -25.52 -20.77
N THR A 77 2.70 -25.56 -19.77
CA THR A 77 1.34 -25.04 -19.91
C THR A 77 1.07 -24.01 -18.82
N GLU A 78 0.39 -22.95 -19.20
CA GLU A 78 0.04 -21.87 -18.28
C GLU A 78 -1.44 -21.51 -18.44
N PHE A 79 -2.18 -21.56 -17.31
CA PHE A 79 -3.56 -21.12 -17.22
C PHE A 79 -4.50 -21.77 -18.24
N ILE A 80 -4.39 -23.09 -18.39
CA ILE A 80 -5.22 -23.91 -19.28
C ILE A 80 -6.24 -24.71 -18.45
N ARG A 81 -7.52 -24.68 -18.83
CA ARG A 81 -8.62 -25.29 -18.06
C ARG A 81 -8.53 -26.80 -17.91
N SER A 82 -7.89 -27.48 -18.82
CA SER A 82 -7.84 -28.93 -18.80
C SER A 82 -6.52 -29.45 -19.36
N VAL A 83 -5.83 -30.32 -18.61
CA VAL A 83 -4.56 -30.94 -18.98
C VAL A 83 -4.57 -32.42 -18.55
N GLY A 84 -4.17 -33.35 -19.43
CA GLY A 84 -4.31 -34.79 -19.14
C GLY A 84 -5.77 -35.15 -18.79
N TYR A 85 -5.96 -35.84 -17.70
CA TYR A 85 -7.29 -36.19 -17.17
C TYR A 85 -7.79 -35.22 -16.09
N TYR A 86 -7.10 -34.09 -15.88
CA TYR A 86 -7.46 -33.08 -14.89
C TYR A 86 -8.17 -31.91 -15.55
N SER A 87 -9.22 -31.42 -14.90
CA SER A 87 -9.97 -30.26 -15.36
C SER A 87 -10.22 -29.29 -14.22
N SER A 88 -10.27 -28.00 -14.54
CA SER A 88 -10.62 -26.96 -13.60
C SER A 88 -12.08 -26.53 -13.82
N GLY A 89 -12.96 -26.92 -12.88
CA GLY A 89 -14.34 -26.45 -12.86
C GLY A 89 -14.47 -25.00 -12.39
N HIS A 90 -13.49 -24.51 -11.63
CA HIS A 90 -13.50 -23.19 -11.01
C HIS A 90 -12.18 -22.46 -11.20
N ILE A 91 -12.27 -21.16 -11.53
CA ILE A 91 -11.16 -20.22 -11.46
C ILE A 91 -11.26 -19.52 -10.12
N LEU A 92 -10.20 -19.58 -9.33
CA LEU A 92 -10.10 -18.93 -8.04
C LEU A 92 -9.38 -17.58 -8.21
N LYS A 93 -9.84 -16.57 -7.48
CA LYS A 93 -9.12 -15.33 -7.28
C LYS A 93 -8.18 -15.51 -6.10
N MET A 94 -6.88 -15.30 -6.34
CA MET A 94 -5.82 -15.49 -5.34
C MET A 94 -5.53 -14.17 -4.60
N ASP A 95 -6.61 -13.53 -4.15
CA ASP A 95 -6.54 -12.33 -3.34
C ASP A 95 -6.01 -12.66 -1.93
N HIS A 96 -4.99 -11.93 -1.45
CA HIS A 96 -4.33 -12.14 -0.15
C HIS A 96 -3.68 -13.52 0.07
N GLN A 97 -3.46 -14.31 -0.98
CA GLN A 97 -2.79 -15.61 -0.90
C GLN A 97 -1.37 -15.50 -1.40
N ARG A 98 -0.48 -16.27 -0.79
CA ARG A 98 0.91 -16.36 -1.18
C ARG A 98 1.28 -17.76 -1.62
N LEU A 99 2.32 -17.84 -2.43
CA LEU A 99 2.92 -19.09 -2.85
C LEU A 99 4.06 -19.48 -1.91
N ILE A 100 4.15 -20.78 -1.65
CA ILE A 100 5.29 -21.38 -0.95
C ILE A 100 5.99 -22.31 -1.92
N TYR A 101 7.32 -22.16 -2.02
CA TYR A 101 8.16 -23.13 -2.71
C TYR A 101 8.36 -24.37 -1.85
N ARG A 102 7.91 -25.53 -2.34
CA ARG A 102 7.88 -26.78 -1.57
C ARG A 102 9.22 -27.50 -1.53
N GLY A 103 10.10 -27.29 -2.51
CA GLY A 103 11.43 -27.87 -2.56
C GLY A 103 11.48 -29.40 -2.73
N HIS A 104 10.37 -30.03 -3.12
CA HIS A 104 10.33 -31.46 -3.41
C HIS A 104 11.10 -31.82 -4.69
N ASP A 105 10.95 -32.98 -5.23
CA ASP A 105 11.67 -33.68 -6.30
C ASP A 105 12.34 -32.86 -7.42
N ARG A 106 11.97 -31.61 -7.63
CA ARG A 106 12.60 -30.68 -8.56
C ARG A 106 13.09 -29.43 -7.86
N LYS A 107 14.40 -29.31 -7.75
CA LYS A 107 15.03 -28.10 -7.19
C LYS A 107 14.99 -26.96 -8.20
N ILE A 108 14.62 -25.78 -7.72
CA ILE A 108 14.80 -24.51 -8.43
C ILE A 108 16.07 -23.87 -7.88
N ASP A 109 17.06 -23.66 -8.74
CA ASP A 109 18.31 -23.02 -8.33
C ASP A 109 18.04 -21.60 -7.85
N GLY A 110 18.57 -21.26 -6.69
CA GLY A 110 18.39 -19.98 -6.04
C GLY A 110 17.21 -19.90 -5.07
N LEU A 111 16.36 -20.96 -4.99
CA LEU A 111 15.30 -21.03 -3.99
C LEU A 111 15.56 -22.10 -2.93
N THR A 112 15.11 -21.80 -1.73
CA THR A 112 15.08 -22.72 -0.57
C THR A 112 13.64 -23.13 -0.26
N ALA A 113 13.41 -24.40 0.06
CA ALA A 113 12.07 -24.87 0.44
C ALA A 113 11.52 -24.01 1.58
N GLY A 114 10.32 -23.47 1.38
CA GLY A 114 9.70 -22.52 2.30
C GLY A 114 9.77 -21.04 1.85
N ASP A 115 10.55 -20.72 0.82
CA ASP A 115 10.58 -19.37 0.26
C ASP A 115 9.18 -18.95 -0.22
N ILE A 116 8.85 -17.70 0.07
CA ILE A 116 7.53 -17.12 -0.18
C ILE A 116 7.59 -16.24 -1.42
N LEU A 117 6.55 -16.36 -2.26
CA LEU A 117 6.35 -15.55 -3.46
C LEU A 117 4.94 -14.97 -3.44
N ASP A 118 4.80 -13.76 -3.98
CA ASP A 118 3.54 -13.06 -4.15
C ASP A 118 3.28 -12.83 -5.65
N GLY A 119 2.13 -13.28 -6.12
CA GLY A 119 1.63 -13.05 -7.48
C GLY A 119 0.45 -12.05 -7.50
N HIS A 120 0.27 -11.29 -6.44
CA HIS A 120 -0.80 -10.31 -6.25
C HIS A 120 -2.20 -10.92 -6.47
N TYR A 121 -3.09 -10.16 -7.10
CA TYR A 121 -4.47 -10.56 -7.41
C TYR A 121 -4.51 -11.41 -8.68
N ASN A 122 -4.05 -12.67 -8.58
CA ASN A 122 -3.95 -13.60 -9.70
C ASN A 122 -5.21 -14.47 -9.86
N ASP A 123 -5.38 -15.02 -11.04
CA ASP A 123 -6.33 -16.08 -11.34
C ASP A 123 -5.64 -17.45 -11.30
N CYS A 124 -6.27 -18.45 -10.68
CA CYS A 124 -5.74 -19.79 -10.58
C CYS A 124 -6.79 -20.85 -10.97
N CYS A 125 -6.43 -21.75 -11.87
CA CYS A 125 -7.21 -22.93 -12.19
C CYS A 125 -7.15 -23.92 -11.03
N ARG A 126 -8.26 -24.17 -10.37
CA ARG A 126 -8.38 -25.23 -9.37
C ARG A 126 -8.73 -26.53 -10.06
N TYR A 127 -7.75 -27.40 -10.25
CA TYR A 127 -7.99 -28.70 -10.85
C TYR A 127 -8.63 -29.66 -9.86
N ASP A 128 -9.74 -30.27 -10.28
CA ASP A 128 -10.44 -31.27 -9.50
C ASP A 128 -9.72 -32.63 -9.59
N CYS A 129 -9.84 -33.43 -8.53
CA CYS A 129 -9.34 -34.80 -8.49
C CYS A 129 -7.81 -34.95 -8.62
N LEU A 130 -7.03 -33.91 -8.27
CA LEU A 130 -5.58 -34.09 -8.17
C LEU A 130 -5.25 -35.19 -7.16
N SER A 131 -4.36 -36.11 -7.57
CA SER A 131 -3.86 -37.20 -6.74
C SER A 131 -3.28 -36.67 -5.43
N LYS A 132 -3.45 -37.46 -4.35
CA LYS A 132 -2.79 -37.15 -3.06
C LYS A 132 -1.27 -37.17 -3.15
N ASP A 133 -0.76 -37.83 -4.18
CA ASP A 133 0.68 -38.02 -4.42
C ASP A 133 1.25 -36.97 -5.41
N LEU A 134 0.46 -35.95 -5.77
CA LEU A 134 0.96 -34.88 -6.62
C LEU A 134 1.96 -34.01 -5.85
N HIS A 135 3.21 -34.03 -6.28
CA HIS A 135 4.25 -33.15 -5.78
C HIS A 135 4.20 -31.81 -6.50
N ALA A 136 3.56 -30.82 -5.86
CA ALA A 136 3.56 -29.45 -6.36
C ALA A 136 4.89 -28.77 -6.01
N ILE A 137 5.43 -28.01 -6.97
CA ILE A 137 6.65 -27.22 -6.82
C ILE A 137 6.33 -25.93 -6.06
N LEU A 138 5.23 -25.25 -6.47
CA LEU A 138 4.67 -24.07 -5.78
C LEU A 138 3.23 -24.35 -5.37
N THR A 139 2.85 -23.93 -4.17
CA THR A 139 1.47 -24.04 -3.68
C THR A 139 0.98 -22.72 -3.10
N TYR A 140 -0.26 -22.33 -3.42
CA TYR A 140 -0.94 -21.21 -2.77
C TYR A 140 -1.43 -21.59 -1.38
N HIS A 141 -1.24 -20.69 -0.44
CA HIS A 141 -1.76 -20.79 0.92
C HIS A 141 -2.39 -19.48 1.36
N GLU A 142 -3.53 -19.58 2.03
CA GLU A 142 -4.15 -18.46 2.72
C GLU A 142 -3.34 -18.12 3.97
N TYR A 143 -3.25 -16.82 4.24
CA TYR A 143 -2.83 -16.33 5.54
C TYR A 143 -1.38 -16.66 5.93
N ILE A 144 -0.50 -16.61 4.95
CA ILE A 144 0.93 -16.67 5.22
C ILE A 144 1.36 -15.32 5.79
N ASN A 145 1.81 -15.32 7.02
CA ASN A 145 2.26 -14.14 7.73
C ASN A 145 3.78 -14.09 7.96
N ALA A 146 4.52 -14.92 7.28
CA ALA A 146 5.98 -14.80 7.21
C ALA A 146 6.37 -13.83 6.09
N HIS A 147 7.47 -13.09 6.30
CA HIS A 147 7.99 -12.14 5.31
C HIS A 147 8.78 -12.86 4.21
N ASP A 148 9.73 -13.72 4.58
CA ASP A 148 10.69 -14.33 3.66
C ASP A 148 10.57 -15.82 3.53
N HIS A 149 10.20 -16.49 4.60
CA HIS A 149 10.29 -17.94 4.70
C HIS A 149 9.28 -18.52 5.70
N THR A 150 8.72 -19.67 5.35
CA THR A 150 7.94 -20.49 6.29
C THR A 150 8.31 -21.96 6.12
N ASP A 151 8.27 -22.74 7.19
CA ASP A 151 8.50 -24.19 7.10
C ASP A 151 7.38 -24.84 6.25
N PRO A 152 7.70 -25.37 5.06
CA PRO A 152 6.71 -25.92 4.14
C PRO A 152 6.05 -27.20 4.68
N GLU A 153 6.64 -27.84 5.66
CA GLU A 153 6.13 -29.07 6.28
C GLU A 153 5.24 -28.79 7.50
N THR A 154 4.98 -27.51 7.81
CA THR A 154 4.09 -27.14 8.92
C THR A 154 2.69 -27.72 8.70
N GLU A 155 2.22 -28.51 9.67
CA GLU A 155 0.95 -29.24 9.59
C GLU A 155 -0.26 -28.31 9.40
N SER A 156 -0.21 -27.09 9.98
CA SER A 156 -1.24 -26.05 9.84
C SER A 156 -1.37 -25.47 8.43
N LEU A 157 -0.34 -25.57 7.57
CA LEU A 157 -0.40 -25.08 6.18
C LEU A 157 -1.21 -26.02 5.29
N GLY A 158 -1.28 -27.31 5.63
CA GLY A 158 -1.91 -28.30 4.77
C GLY A 158 -1.20 -28.43 3.41
N ARG A 159 -1.94 -28.86 2.40
CA ARG A 159 -1.38 -29.09 1.06
C ARG A 159 -1.30 -27.86 0.19
N GLY A 160 -2.13 -26.87 0.47
CA GLY A 160 -2.32 -25.71 -0.40
C GLY A 160 -2.97 -26.03 -1.76
N ILE A 161 -3.08 -25.02 -2.62
CA ILE A 161 -3.57 -25.15 -4.00
C ILE A 161 -2.35 -25.21 -4.93
N PRO A 162 -2.17 -26.30 -5.70
CA PRO A 162 -1.04 -26.41 -6.64
C PRO A 162 -1.03 -25.27 -7.66
N ALA A 163 0.07 -24.51 -7.69
CA ALA A 163 0.27 -23.40 -8.59
C ALA A 163 1.25 -23.73 -9.72
N LEU A 164 2.36 -24.43 -9.40
CA LEU A 164 3.31 -24.98 -10.35
C LEU A 164 3.56 -26.45 -9.99
N TRP A 165 3.37 -27.35 -10.95
CA TRP A 165 3.45 -28.78 -10.70
C TRP A 165 3.75 -29.59 -11.97
N MET A 166 4.16 -30.86 -11.81
CA MET A 166 4.45 -31.75 -12.92
C MET A 166 3.28 -32.69 -13.22
N LEU A 167 2.94 -32.78 -14.50
CA LEU A 167 2.08 -33.82 -15.06
C LEU A 167 2.94 -34.84 -15.83
N GLY A 168 3.23 -35.97 -15.19
CA GLY A 168 4.25 -36.90 -15.70
C GLY A 168 5.65 -36.29 -15.59
N GLU A 169 6.55 -36.72 -16.47
CA GLU A 169 7.95 -36.30 -16.42
C GLU A 169 8.28 -35.10 -17.32
N ASN A 170 7.47 -34.86 -18.34
CA ASN A 170 7.76 -33.89 -19.41
C ASN A 170 6.79 -32.73 -19.53
N THR A 171 5.77 -32.64 -18.70
CA THR A 171 4.78 -31.54 -18.76
C THR A 171 4.77 -30.76 -17.46
N LEU A 172 5.26 -29.53 -17.51
CA LEU A 172 5.23 -28.58 -16.39
C LEU A 172 3.98 -27.71 -16.52
N VAL A 173 3.16 -27.66 -15.46
CA VAL A 173 1.85 -26.98 -15.45
C VAL A 173 1.88 -25.83 -14.45
N ALA A 174 1.63 -24.61 -14.95
CA ALA A 174 1.27 -23.46 -14.12
C ALA A 174 -0.25 -23.32 -14.09
N SER A 175 -0.84 -23.48 -12.92
CA SER A 175 -2.30 -23.35 -12.74
C SER A 175 -2.77 -21.89 -12.77
N MET A 176 -1.86 -20.96 -12.66
CA MET A 176 -2.08 -19.51 -12.55
C MET A 176 -1.57 -18.78 -13.80
N ARG A 177 -1.93 -17.49 -13.91
CA ARG A 177 -1.33 -16.60 -14.90
C ARG A 177 0.11 -16.29 -14.50
N LEU A 178 1.03 -16.42 -15.43
CA LEU A 178 2.46 -16.23 -15.20
C LEU A 178 3.16 -15.48 -16.35
N CYS A 179 2.55 -15.45 -17.53
CA CYS A 179 3.17 -14.93 -18.74
C CYS A 179 3.58 -13.46 -18.64
N ASN A 180 2.92 -12.65 -17.83
CA ASN A 180 3.23 -11.23 -17.62
C ASN A 180 3.73 -10.92 -16.19
N PHE A 181 4.53 -11.81 -15.62
CA PHE A 181 5.03 -11.73 -14.24
C PHE A 181 5.74 -10.40 -13.93
N ASN A 182 6.50 -9.83 -14.87
CA ASN A 182 7.22 -8.57 -14.69
C ASN A 182 6.28 -7.36 -14.77
N ARG A 183 5.40 -7.31 -15.77
CA ARG A 183 4.37 -6.26 -15.89
C ARG A 183 3.42 -6.28 -14.70
N ALA A 184 3.06 -7.47 -14.22
CA ALA A 184 2.25 -7.63 -13.02
C ALA A 184 3.03 -7.43 -11.71
N ARG A 185 4.31 -7.14 -11.78
CA ARG A 185 5.16 -6.80 -10.62
C ARG A 185 5.16 -7.88 -9.54
N PHE A 186 5.26 -9.16 -9.94
CA PHE A 186 5.36 -10.27 -9.00
C PHE A 186 6.60 -10.10 -8.10
N ALA A 187 6.43 -10.36 -6.80
CA ALA A 187 7.45 -10.09 -5.79
C ALA A 187 7.69 -11.31 -4.85
N PRO A 188 8.87 -11.49 -4.27
CA PRO A 188 10.13 -10.79 -4.56
C PRO A 188 10.63 -11.08 -5.98
N ALA A 189 11.17 -10.07 -6.65
CA ALA A 189 11.59 -10.16 -8.04
C ALA A 189 12.65 -11.25 -8.27
N GLU A 190 13.64 -11.36 -7.38
CA GLU A 190 14.70 -12.38 -7.47
C GLU A 190 14.14 -13.81 -7.40
N ASN A 191 13.20 -14.08 -6.48
CA ASN A 191 12.57 -15.39 -6.34
C ASN A 191 11.80 -15.76 -7.61
N TRP A 192 11.04 -14.82 -8.17
CA TRP A 192 10.33 -15.03 -9.43
C TRP A 192 11.26 -15.26 -10.61
N GLN A 193 12.38 -14.53 -10.69
CA GLN A 193 13.42 -14.77 -11.72
C GLN A 193 13.97 -16.20 -11.64
N CYS A 194 14.13 -16.77 -10.44
CA CYS A 194 14.53 -18.17 -10.27
C CYS A 194 13.47 -19.13 -10.83
N VAL A 195 12.19 -18.91 -10.55
CA VAL A 195 11.07 -19.72 -11.10
C VAL A 195 11.03 -19.63 -12.62
N ILE A 196 11.10 -18.42 -13.16
CA ILE A 196 11.06 -18.21 -14.61
C ILE A 196 12.27 -18.86 -15.29
N ARG A 197 13.48 -18.68 -14.75
CA ARG A 197 14.70 -19.34 -15.27
C ARG A 197 14.55 -20.86 -15.27
N HIS A 198 13.93 -21.44 -14.25
CA HIS A 198 13.64 -22.87 -14.20
C HIS A 198 12.72 -23.31 -15.35
N ILE A 199 11.64 -22.59 -15.61
CA ILE A 199 10.70 -22.87 -16.72
C ILE A 199 11.43 -22.78 -18.08
N LEU A 200 12.23 -21.71 -18.28
CA LEU A 200 12.99 -21.51 -19.50
C LEU A 200 14.02 -22.63 -19.72
N SER A 201 14.77 -23.02 -18.67
CA SER A 201 15.75 -24.09 -18.72
C SER A 201 15.10 -25.45 -18.98
N PHE A 202 13.91 -25.69 -18.42
CA PHE A 202 13.13 -26.91 -18.67
C PHE A 202 12.74 -27.03 -20.16
N LEU A 203 12.29 -25.96 -20.79
CA LEU A 203 11.92 -25.95 -22.21
C LEU A 203 13.16 -26.01 -23.12
N ALA A 204 14.24 -25.35 -22.75
CA ALA A 204 15.49 -25.39 -23.54
C ALA A 204 16.25 -26.71 -23.44
N ASP A 205 15.91 -27.55 -22.45
CA ASP A 205 16.63 -28.79 -22.08
C ASP A 205 18.12 -28.54 -21.71
N GLU A 206 18.42 -27.33 -21.24
CA GLU A 206 19.75 -26.92 -20.77
C GLU A 206 19.63 -25.67 -19.88
N PRO A 207 20.58 -25.42 -18.97
CA PRO A 207 20.60 -24.21 -18.17
C PRO A 207 20.70 -22.95 -19.04
N VAL A 208 19.82 -21.97 -18.80
CA VAL A 208 19.80 -20.69 -19.52
C VAL A 208 20.04 -19.51 -18.61
N SER A 209 20.57 -18.43 -19.17
CA SER A 209 20.81 -17.16 -18.47
C SER A 209 20.09 -16.02 -19.22
N PRO A 210 18.78 -15.87 -19.03
CA PRO A 210 18.01 -14.83 -19.72
C PRO A 210 18.38 -13.44 -19.16
N VAL A 211 18.28 -12.42 -20.02
CA VAL A 211 18.29 -11.03 -19.58
C VAL A 211 16.86 -10.63 -19.24
N PHE A 212 16.55 -10.55 -17.96
CA PHE A 212 15.22 -10.18 -17.51
C PHE A 212 14.88 -8.73 -17.89
N PRO A 213 13.61 -8.44 -18.22
CA PRO A 213 13.18 -7.08 -18.47
C PRO A 213 13.38 -6.24 -17.21
N LYS A 214 13.67 -4.95 -17.42
CA LYS A 214 13.75 -4.00 -16.30
C LYS A 214 12.43 -3.99 -15.52
N SER A 215 12.51 -3.91 -14.20
CA SER A 215 11.33 -3.75 -13.37
C SER A 215 10.54 -2.51 -13.78
N LEU A 216 9.22 -2.62 -13.77
CA LEU A 216 8.32 -1.50 -14.03
C LEU A 216 8.47 -0.40 -12.97
N CYS A 217 8.79 -0.77 -11.72
CA CYS A 217 9.13 0.15 -10.64
C CYS A 217 10.64 0.10 -10.38
N SER A 218 11.30 1.25 -10.43
CA SER A 218 12.70 1.41 -10.05
C SER A 218 12.84 2.54 -9.04
N PHE A 219 13.97 2.56 -8.31
CA PHE A 219 14.19 3.41 -7.15
C PHE A 219 15.56 4.07 -7.22
N GLU A 220 15.72 5.25 -6.62
CA GLU A 220 16.99 5.97 -6.56
C GLU A 220 17.75 5.68 -5.25
N GLU A 221 18.11 4.42 -4.98
CA GLU A 221 18.74 3.95 -3.73
C GLU A 221 19.92 4.80 -3.25
N ASN A 222 20.68 5.38 -4.17
CA ASN A 222 21.88 6.16 -3.89
C ASN A 222 21.63 7.67 -3.82
N ALA A 223 20.38 8.13 -3.92
CA ALA A 223 20.08 9.55 -3.80
C ALA A 223 20.47 10.06 -2.40
N ILE A 224 21.14 11.21 -2.37
CA ILE A 224 21.63 11.82 -1.13
C ILE A 224 20.84 13.10 -0.86
N LEU A 225 20.25 13.15 0.33
CA LEU A 225 19.59 14.35 0.83
C LEU A 225 20.50 15.05 1.83
N LYS A 226 20.90 16.29 1.53
CA LYS A 226 21.73 17.14 2.38
C LYS A 226 20.97 18.33 2.95
N SER A 227 19.95 18.75 2.23
CA SER A 227 19.13 19.90 2.59
C SER A 227 17.66 19.66 2.17
N PRO A 228 16.70 20.37 2.75
CA PRO A 228 15.30 20.22 2.37
C PRO A 228 15.00 20.51 0.89
N SER A 229 15.78 21.37 0.23
CA SER A 229 15.60 21.65 -1.22
C SER A 229 15.95 20.46 -2.12
N ASP A 230 16.70 19.48 -1.63
CA ASP A 230 16.99 18.26 -2.40
C ASP A 230 15.75 17.39 -2.62
N THR A 231 14.65 17.67 -1.91
CA THR A 231 13.34 17.01 -2.13
C THR A 231 12.55 17.58 -3.30
N ASP A 232 12.94 18.70 -3.90
CA ASP A 232 12.16 19.41 -4.93
C ASP A 232 11.82 18.53 -6.15
N LYS A 233 12.74 17.65 -6.58
CA LYS A 233 12.49 16.72 -7.68
C LYS A 233 11.38 15.74 -7.31
N ALA A 234 11.48 15.11 -6.14
CA ALA A 234 10.51 14.14 -5.65
C ALA A 234 9.12 14.78 -5.44
N VAL A 235 9.09 15.99 -4.89
CA VAL A 235 7.85 16.76 -4.70
C VAL A 235 7.18 17.03 -6.05
N ARG A 236 7.92 17.55 -7.05
CA ARG A 236 7.35 17.81 -8.38
C ARG A 236 6.82 16.54 -9.05
N MET A 237 7.54 15.42 -8.94
CA MET A 237 7.09 14.14 -9.48
C MET A 237 5.81 13.67 -8.79
N GLY A 238 5.74 13.75 -7.47
CA GLY A 238 4.57 13.35 -6.69
C GLY A 238 3.34 14.23 -6.96
N LEU A 239 3.50 15.55 -7.04
CA LEU A 239 2.40 16.45 -7.41
C LEU A 239 1.91 16.19 -8.85
N HIS A 240 2.83 15.92 -9.77
CA HIS A 240 2.49 15.61 -11.16
C HIS A 240 1.76 14.27 -11.29
N TRP A 241 2.06 13.30 -10.43
CA TRP A 241 1.39 12.01 -10.41
C TRP A 241 -0.14 12.13 -10.26
N PHE A 242 -0.64 13.07 -9.44
CA PHE A 242 -2.08 13.27 -9.29
C PHE A 242 -2.81 13.56 -10.61
N GLN A 243 -2.12 14.22 -11.55
CA GLN A 243 -2.65 14.50 -12.89
C GLN A 243 -2.47 13.33 -13.84
N THR A 244 -1.28 12.73 -13.89
CA THR A 244 -0.96 11.62 -14.81
C THR A 244 -1.69 10.33 -14.48
N ALA A 245 -1.95 10.06 -13.19
CA ALA A 245 -2.74 8.94 -12.72
C ALA A 245 -4.27 9.22 -12.70
N ASP A 246 -4.69 10.43 -13.13
CA ASP A 246 -6.10 10.85 -13.16
C ASP A 246 -6.79 10.75 -11.78
N MET A 247 -6.13 11.26 -10.74
CA MET A 247 -6.66 11.23 -9.38
C MET A 247 -7.55 12.43 -9.05
N LEU A 248 -7.25 13.61 -9.58
CA LEU A 248 -8.02 14.83 -9.36
C LEU A 248 -9.32 14.82 -10.16
N VAL A 249 -10.46 14.96 -9.49
CA VAL A 249 -11.76 15.06 -10.17
C VAL A 249 -12.03 16.53 -10.50
N GLU A 250 -12.05 16.87 -11.80
CA GLU A 250 -12.23 18.27 -12.28
C GLU A 250 -11.25 19.25 -11.58
N ASP A 251 -9.96 18.91 -11.58
CA ASP A 251 -8.91 19.67 -10.89
C ASP A 251 -9.21 19.89 -9.38
N GLY A 252 -9.74 18.88 -8.74
CA GLY A 252 -10.06 18.89 -7.31
C GLY A 252 -11.40 19.53 -6.94
N LYS A 253 -12.19 20.06 -7.88
CA LYS A 253 -13.52 20.64 -7.57
C LYS A 253 -14.48 19.65 -6.96
N TYR A 254 -14.34 18.38 -7.30
CA TYR A 254 -15.18 17.30 -6.78
C TYR A 254 -14.34 16.27 -6.00
N GLY A 255 -13.25 16.73 -5.40
CA GLY A 255 -12.37 15.92 -4.57
C GLY A 255 -11.29 15.15 -5.33
N VAL A 256 -10.72 14.17 -4.67
CA VAL A 256 -9.69 13.29 -5.20
C VAL A 256 -10.13 11.83 -5.05
N ARG A 257 -9.84 11.00 -6.07
CA ARG A 257 -10.05 9.55 -5.98
C ARG A 257 -9.13 8.94 -4.93
N GLU A 258 -9.56 7.86 -4.30
CA GLU A 258 -8.84 7.26 -3.18
C GLU A 258 -7.43 6.77 -3.57
N GLY A 259 -7.25 6.21 -4.77
CA GLY A 259 -5.92 5.85 -5.24
C GLY A 259 -5.87 4.64 -6.18
N LEU A 260 -4.75 3.91 -6.15
CA LEU A 260 -4.55 2.64 -6.84
C LEU A 260 -4.68 1.49 -5.84
N SER A 261 -5.60 0.56 -6.12
CA SER A 261 -5.90 -0.56 -5.22
C SER A 261 -4.88 -1.70 -5.31
N HIS A 262 -5.07 -2.73 -4.50
CA HIS A 262 -4.26 -3.95 -4.51
C HIS A 262 -4.48 -4.84 -5.75
N HIS A 263 -5.48 -4.54 -6.57
CA HIS A 263 -5.81 -5.33 -7.75
C HIS A 263 -4.87 -5.01 -8.91
N ILE A 264 -3.77 -5.77 -9.01
CA ILE A 264 -2.90 -5.78 -10.18
C ILE A 264 -3.26 -7.00 -11.01
N SER A 265 -3.69 -6.77 -12.24
CA SER A 265 -4.05 -7.83 -13.18
C SER A 265 -2.82 -8.64 -13.61
N ALA A 266 -2.79 -9.93 -13.31
CA ALA A 266 -1.74 -10.82 -13.79
C ALA A 266 -1.79 -11.07 -15.32
N LYS A 267 -2.88 -10.66 -15.98
CA LYS A 267 -3.04 -10.73 -17.43
C LYS A 267 -2.15 -9.72 -18.16
N ASP A 268 -2.09 -8.48 -17.66
CA ASP A 268 -1.47 -7.36 -18.39
C ASP A 268 -0.73 -6.34 -17.49
N GLY A 269 -0.75 -6.52 -16.17
CA GLY A 269 -0.11 -5.63 -15.20
C GLY A 269 -0.89 -4.37 -14.88
N THR A 270 -2.09 -4.18 -15.43
CA THR A 270 -2.92 -3.01 -15.11
C THR A 270 -3.34 -3.03 -13.63
N GLN A 271 -3.23 -1.90 -12.96
CA GLN A 271 -3.67 -1.73 -11.57
C GLN A 271 -5.00 -1.00 -11.52
N LYS A 272 -5.95 -1.58 -10.78
CA LYS A 272 -7.28 -0.99 -10.63
C LYS A 272 -7.20 0.33 -9.88
N ARG A 273 -7.88 1.36 -10.42
CA ARG A 273 -8.09 2.63 -9.74
C ARG A 273 -9.31 2.54 -8.83
N GLU A 274 -9.18 2.96 -7.57
CA GLU A 274 -10.31 3.13 -6.67
C GLU A 274 -10.93 4.52 -6.88
N CYS A 275 -12.21 4.51 -7.28
CA CYS A 275 -12.93 5.72 -7.64
C CYS A 275 -13.69 6.36 -6.47
N LEU A 276 -13.64 5.76 -5.28
CA LEU A 276 -14.20 6.32 -4.07
C LEU A 276 -13.57 7.69 -3.79
N ILE A 277 -14.38 8.65 -3.36
CA ILE A 277 -13.90 10.00 -3.01
C ILE A 277 -14.02 10.17 -1.50
N ARG A 278 -12.88 10.37 -0.84
CA ARG A 278 -12.79 10.56 0.61
C ARG A 278 -12.48 12.01 0.93
N THR A 279 -13.02 12.47 2.06
CA THR A 279 -12.82 13.87 2.49
C THR A 279 -11.42 14.10 3.04
N ASP A 280 -10.88 13.17 3.80
CA ASP A 280 -9.51 13.19 4.31
C ASP A 280 -8.48 13.23 3.19
N CYS A 281 -8.58 12.31 2.22
CA CYS A 281 -7.72 12.30 1.04
C CYS A 281 -7.74 13.63 0.29
N SER A 282 -8.93 14.23 0.16
CA SER A 282 -9.09 15.54 -0.50
C SER A 282 -8.42 16.66 0.30
N GLY A 283 -8.55 16.65 1.63
CA GLY A 283 -7.87 17.63 2.49
C GLY A 283 -6.35 17.52 2.41
N GLU A 284 -5.80 16.33 2.63
CA GLU A 284 -4.35 16.08 2.60
C GLU A 284 -3.73 16.40 1.25
N THR A 285 -4.37 15.97 0.15
CA THR A 285 -3.95 16.34 -1.21
C THR A 285 -3.98 17.86 -1.38
N GLY A 286 -5.04 18.53 -0.91
CA GLY A 286 -5.14 19.98 -0.90
C GLY A 286 -4.00 20.65 -0.13
N GLY A 287 -3.59 20.04 0.99
CA GLY A 287 -2.43 20.46 1.77
C GLY A 287 -1.11 20.38 1.02
N ALA A 288 -0.89 19.29 0.27
CA ALA A 288 0.31 19.14 -0.54
C ALA A 288 0.41 20.23 -1.63
N PHE A 289 -0.69 20.53 -2.34
CA PHE A 289 -0.73 21.61 -3.33
C PHE A 289 -0.65 23.00 -2.69
N MET A 290 -1.24 23.20 -1.51
CA MET A 290 -1.11 24.45 -0.76
C MET A 290 0.35 24.74 -0.39
N MET A 291 1.09 23.72 0.08
CA MET A 291 2.51 23.88 0.42
C MET A 291 3.35 24.25 -0.81
N ASP A 292 3.07 23.63 -1.97
CA ASP A 292 3.74 23.98 -3.23
C ASP A 292 3.49 25.44 -3.62
N TRP A 293 2.24 25.89 -3.56
CA TRP A 293 1.93 27.30 -3.78
C TRP A 293 2.69 28.21 -2.81
N LEU A 294 2.72 27.91 -1.54
CA LEU A 294 3.42 28.73 -0.53
C LEU A 294 4.93 28.79 -0.73
N LEU A 295 5.53 27.74 -1.30
CA LEU A 295 6.97 27.66 -1.58
C LEU A 295 7.38 28.30 -2.89
N THR A 296 6.56 28.12 -3.94
CA THR A 296 6.91 28.42 -5.33
C THR A 296 6.12 29.57 -5.93
N GLY A 297 4.94 29.91 -5.37
CA GLY A 297 4.00 30.84 -5.98
C GLY A 297 3.20 30.25 -7.14
N ASN A 298 3.18 28.92 -7.30
CA ASN A 298 2.45 28.27 -8.40
C ASN A 298 0.93 28.46 -8.26
N GLU A 299 0.35 29.26 -9.14
CA GLU A 299 -1.08 29.58 -9.13
C GLU A 299 -1.98 28.38 -9.50
N GLU A 300 -1.47 27.42 -10.24
CA GLU A 300 -2.19 26.16 -10.51
C GLU A 300 -2.32 25.31 -9.22
N SER A 301 -1.23 25.17 -8.48
CA SER A 301 -1.25 24.50 -7.18
C SER A 301 -2.19 25.20 -6.20
N LYS A 302 -2.21 26.56 -6.21
CA LYS A 302 -3.17 27.32 -5.41
C LYS A 302 -4.61 27.00 -5.78
N ARG A 303 -4.90 26.97 -7.07
CA ARG A 303 -6.26 26.71 -7.60
C ARG A 303 -6.72 25.30 -7.20
N ILE A 304 -5.86 24.29 -7.32
CA ILE A 304 -6.18 22.92 -6.92
C ILE A 304 -6.40 22.85 -5.40
N ALA A 305 -5.53 23.45 -4.60
CA ALA A 305 -5.68 23.50 -3.15
C ALA A 305 -6.99 24.16 -2.71
N ASP A 306 -7.32 25.32 -3.31
CA ASP A 306 -8.56 26.05 -3.03
C ASP A 306 -9.81 25.23 -3.43
N ASN A 307 -9.76 24.49 -4.56
CA ASN A 307 -10.84 23.62 -5.01
C ASN A 307 -11.07 22.45 -4.02
N LEU A 308 -10.00 21.80 -3.56
CA LEU A 308 -10.07 20.67 -2.62
C LEU A 308 -10.54 21.14 -1.23
N GLU A 309 -10.08 22.31 -0.76
CA GLU A 309 -10.59 22.92 0.46
C GLU A 309 -12.09 23.22 0.35
N ASP A 310 -12.52 23.82 -0.76
CA ASP A 310 -13.94 24.06 -1.06
C ASP A 310 -14.76 22.77 -1.12
N PHE A 311 -14.22 21.70 -1.70
CA PHE A 311 -14.88 20.41 -1.74
C PHE A 311 -15.16 19.87 -0.33
N CYS A 312 -14.16 19.83 0.54
CA CYS A 312 -14.30 19.34 1.91
C CYS A 312 -15.40 20.08 2.68
N PHE A 313 -15.48 21.40 2.53
CA PHE A 313 -16.41 22.19 3.33
C PHE A 313 -17.74 22.47 2.63
N ASN A 314 -17.79 22.69 1.32
CA ASN A 314 -19.04 23.05 0.65
C ASN A 314 -19.91 21.83 0.29
N TYR A 315 -19.30 20.65 0.09
CA TYR A 315 -20.01 19.42 -0.28
C TYR A 315 -20.01 18.38 0.83
N MET A 316 -18.89 18.18 1.50
CA MET A 316 -18.76 17.08 2.48
C MET A 316 -19.14 17.49 3.90
N GLN A 317 -19.28 18.80 4.19
CA GLN A 317 -19.72 19.25 5.50
C GLN A 317 -21.22 19.55 5.56
N GLU A 318 -21.90 19.11 6.61
CA GLU A 318 -23.29 19.47 6.90
C GLU A 318 -23.35 20.92 7.43
N LYS A 319 -24.05 21.78 6.67
CA LYS A 319 -24.10 23.22 6.98
C LYS A 319 -25.27 23.62 7.89
N LYS A 320 -26.29 22.76 8.06
CA LYS A 320 -27.53 23.09 8.76
C LYS A 320 -28.08 21.90 9.53
N GLY A 321 -29.08 22.16 10.35
CA GLY A 321 -29.84 21.11 11.04
C GLY A 321 -29.12 20.53 12.26
N ALA A 322 -29.59 19.38 12.69
CA ALA A 322 -29.12 18.73 13.94
C ALA A 322 -27.66 18.26 13.88
N HIS A 323 -27.11 18.06 12.71
CA HIS A 323 -25.75 17.57 12.50
C HIS A 323 -24.84 18.63 11.86
N LYS A 324 -25.16 19.93 12.04
CA LYS A 324 -24.29 21.03 11.58
C LYS A 324 -22.85 20.81 12.04
N GLY A 325 -21.92 20.99 11.11
CA GLY A 325 -20.48 20.80 11.32
C GLY A 325 -19.97 19.39 10.99
N MET A 326 -20.83 18.37 10.90
CA MET A 326 -20.41 17.03 10.51
C MET A 326 -19.69 17.06 9.18
N ILE A 327 -18.47 16.53 9.14
CA ILE A 327 -17.74 16.23 7.90
C ILE A 327 -17.88 14.74 7.62
N ARG A 328 -18.38 14.43 6.43
CA ARG A 328 -18.65 13.05 5.99
C ARG A 328 -17.35 12.35 5.61
N TRP A 329 -17.31 11.06 5.81
CA TRP A 329 -16.16 10.24 5.46
C TRP A 329 -15.96 10.14 3.95
N THR A 330 -16.95 9.55 3.24
CA THR A 330 -16.86 9.31 1.80
C THR A 330 -18.17 9.61 1.09
N ASP A 331 -18.14 9.65 -0.23
CA ASP A 331 -19.31 9.82 -1.10
C ASP A 331 -20.29 8.64 -1.04
N ASN A 332 -19.84 7.43 -0.72
CA ASN A 332 -20.68 6.24 -0.60
C ASN A 332 -21.11 5.91 0.85
N SER A 333 -20.55 6.59 1.85
CA SER A 333 -20.84 6.38 3.28
C SER A 333 -21.25 7.70 3.96
N TRP A 334 -22.29 8.31 3.42
CA TRP A 334 -22.72 9.69 3.66
C TRP A 334 -23.07 10.05 5.12
N GLY A 335 -23.43 9.07 5.93
CA GLY A 335 -23.81 9.24 7.34
C GLY A 335 -22.71 8.94 8.35
N ILE A 336 -21.51 8.58 7.91
CA ILE A 336 -20.38 8.21 8.80
C ILE A 336 -19.44 9.39 8.97
N CYS A 337 -18.94 9.55 10.19
CA CYS A 337 -17.95 10.56 10.56
C CYS A 337 -16.89 9.93 11.49
N TYR A 338 -15.65 9.84 11.01
CA TYR A 338 -14.48 9.46 11.79
C TYR A 338 -13.73 10.72 12.24
N GLN A 339 -13.19 10.75 13.46
CA GLN A 339 -12.48 11.94 13.95
C GLN A 339 -11.10 12.12 13.32
N ASP A 340 -10.42 11.03 13.00
CA ASP A 340 -9.11 11.07 12.35
C ASP A 340 -9.23 11.55 10.90
N ASP A 341 -10.23 11.07 10.16
CA ASP A 341 -10.52 11.56 8.79
C ASP A 341 -10.88 13.05 8.79
N VAL A 342 -11.73 13.48 9.75
CA VAL A 342 -12.05 14.91 9.90
C VAL A 342 -10.78 15.71 10.23
N ALA A 343 -9.94 15.22 11.14
CA ALA A 343 -8.70 15.91 11.51
C ALA A 343 -7.79 16.11 10.29
N ARG A 344 -7.64 15.12 9.46
CA ARG A 344 -6.83 15.22 8.22
C ARG A 344 -7.47 16.12 7.17
N ALA A 345 -8.78 16.04 7.00
CA ALA A 345 -9.50 16.93 6.10
C ALA A 345 -9.31 18.41 6.43
N ILE A 346 -9.22 18.76 7.72
CA ILE A 346 -9.12 20.16 8.19
C ILE A 346 -7.69 20.62 8.51
N LEU A 347 -6.71 19.71 8.60
CA LEU A 347 -5.32 20.04 8.92
C LEU A 347 -4.75 21.15 8.01
N PRO A 348 -4.87 21.08 6.66
CA PRO A 348 -4.34 22.13 5.78
C PRO A 348 -4.98 23.49 6.04
N THR A 349 -6.29 23.53 6.29
CA THR A 349 -7.04 24.73 6.62
C THR A 349 -6.50 25.39 7.90
N LEU A 350 -6.23 24.58 8.94
CA LEU A 350 -5.67 25.08 10.20
C LEU A 350 -4.20 25.50 10.06
N LEU A 351 -3.41 24.80 9.26
CA LEU A 351 -2.03 25.23 8.94
C LEU A 351 -2.03 26.55 8.18
N ARG A 352 -2.88 26.68 7.16
CA ARG A 352 -3.06 27.95 6.41
C ARG A 352 -3.47 29.08 7.33
N GLN A 353 -4.43 28.87 8.22
CA GLN A 353 -4.90 29.86 9.19
C GLN A 353 -3.80 30.30 10.16
N ASN A 354 -2.97 29.38 10.62
CA ASN A 354 -1.93 29.67 11.62
C ASN A 354 -0.66 30.29 11.03
N TYR A 355 -0.32 29.97 9.76
CA TYR A 355 1.01 30.29 9.22
C TYR A 355 1.01 31.15 7.97
N THR A 356 -0.16 31.59 7.48
CA THR A 356 -0.25 32.55 6.39
C THR A 356 -0.93 33.84 6.83
N LYS A 357 -0.62 34.96 6.15
CA LYS A 357 -1.23 36.26 6.45
C LYS A 357 -2.71 36.33 6.06
N GLU A 358 -3.07 35.59 5.02
CA GLU A 358 -4.44 35.60 4.46
C GLU A 358 -5.37 34.70 5.29
N GLY A 359 -4.83 33.70 5.98
CA GLY A 359 -5.62 32.70 6.68
C GLY A 359 -6.43 31.82 5.73
N SER A 360 -7.43 31.13 6.25
CA SER A 360 -8.37 30.32 5.47
C SER A 360 -9.79 30.89 5.57
N ARG A 361 -10.49 30.96 4.45
CA ARG A 361 -11.92 31.32 4.41
C ARG A 361 -12.82 30.30 5.10
N HIS A 362 -12.34 29.06 5.24
CA HIS A 362 -13.04 27.94 5.89
C HIS A 362 -12.64 27.70 7.35
N PHE A 363 -11.94 28.64 8.00
CA PHE A 363 -11.55 28.47 9.38
C PHE A 363 -12.75 28.22 10.32
N GLN A 364 -13.87 28.97 10.14
CA GLN A 364 -15.07 28.75 10.95
C GLN A 364 -15.72 27.40 10.65
N ASP A 365 -15.69 26.94 9.40
CA ASP A 365 -16.17 25.61 9.03
C ASP A 365 -15.34 24.51 9.69
N ALA A 366 -14.02 24.65 9.77
CA ALA A 366 -13.15 23.73 10.51
C ALA A 366 -13.48 23.73 12.02
N VAL A 367 -13.72 24.89 12.61
CA VAL A 367 -14.18 25.02 14.00
C VAL A 367 -15.53 24.31 14.21
N ASP A 368 -16.49 24.51 13.31
CA ASP A 368 -17.79 23.83 13.37
C ASP A 368 -17.62 22.29 13.28
N GLY A 369 -16.68 21.80 12.44
CA GLY A 369 -16.32 20.38 12.35
C GLY A 369 -15.80 19.83 13.67
N LEU A 370 -14.89 20.53 14.32
CA LEU A 370 -14.36 20.16 15.63
C LEU A 370 -15.44 20.20 16.73
N GLN A 371 -16.32 21.19 16.72
CA GLN A 371 -17.45 21.25 17.65
C GLN A 371 -18.41 20.06 17.46
N TYR A 372 -18.63 19.61 16.23
CA TYR A 372 -19.39 18.41 15.99
C TYR A 372 -18.73 17.17 16.61
N LEU A 373 -17.41 17.03 16.48
CA LEU A 373 -16.68 15.91 17.09
C LEU A 373 -16.78 15.91 18.63
N LEU A 374 -16.85 17.08 19.26
CA LEU A 374 -17.02 17.19 20.71
C LEU A 374 -18.31 16.53 21.21
N ARG A 375 -19.34 16.38 20.38
CA ARG A 375 -20.62 15.76 20.77
C ARG A 375 -20.45 14.30 21.21
N ALA A 376 -19.45 13.59 20.66
CA ALA A 376 -19.12 12.21 21.01
C ALA A 376 -17.77 12.08 21.75
N THR A 377 -17.30 13.16 22.38
CA THR A 377 -16.07 13.20 23.17
C THR A 377 -16.38 13.13 24.65
N GLY A 378 -15.70 12.21 25.36
CA GLY A 378 -15.89 11.96 26.76
C GLY A 378 -15.12 12.92 27.67
N PRO A 379 -15.32 12.82 29.03
CA PRO A 379 -14.68 13.70 30.00
C PRO A 379 -13.16 13.61 30.00
N ASN A 380 -12.59 12.48 29.64
CA ASN A 380 -11.14 12.27 29.52
C ASN A 380 -10.53 12.85 28.23
N GLY A 381 -11.33 13.52 27.39
CA GLY A 381 -10.88 14.14 26.15
C GLY A 381 -10.78 13.18 24.95
N LEU A 382 -11.05 11.88 25.12
CA LEU A 382 -11.06 10.92 24.04
C LEU A 382 -12.47 10.77 23.43
N ARG A 383 -12.50 10.43 22.15
CA ARG A 383 -13.73 10.23 21.39
C ARG A 383 -13.84 8.78 20.93
N VAL A 384 -15.05 8.29 20.77
CA VAL A 384 -15.31 7.04 20.01
C VAL A 384 -14.78 7.17 18.59
N SER A 385 -14.27 6.08 18.01
CA SER A 385 -13.58 6.11 16.69
C SER A 385 -14.45 6.64 15.55
N SER A 386 -15.75 6.33 15.54
CA SER A 386 -16.68 6.84 14.52
C SER A 386 -18.06 7.12 15.09
N THR A 387 -18.83 7.93 14.38
CA THR A 387 -20.27 8.14 14.65
C THR A 387 -21.06 7.95 13.37
N LEU A 388 -22.21 7.30 13.51
CA LEU A 388 -23.18 7.12 12.45
C LEU A 388 -24.42 7.99 12.76
N VAL A 389 -24.74 8.92 11.87
CA VAL A 389 -25.82 9.91 12.06
C VAL A 389 -27.15 9.29 12.53
N PRO A 390 -27.67 8.20 11.94
CA PRO A 390 -28.92 7.61 12.41
C PRO A 390 -28.87 7.08 13.85
N LEU A 391 -27.68 6.86 14.40
CA LEU A 391 -27.49 6.35 15.77
C LEU A 391 -27.12 7.44 16.78
N LEU A 392 -26.77 8.64 16.33
CA LEU A 392 -26.34 9.74 17.21
C LEU A 392 -27.58 10.54 17.69
N THR A 393 -28.35 9.93 18.60
CA THR A 393 -29.49 10.59 19.26
C THR A 393 -29.03 11.45 20.44
N PRO A 394 -29.87 12.39 20.95
CA PRO A 394 -29.54 13.18 22.14
C PRO A 394 -29.18 12.33 23.36
N GLU A 395 -29.81 11.17 23.54
CA GLU A 395 -29.53 10.25 24.65
C GLU A 395 -28.15 9.58 24.48
N ILE A 396 -27.78 9.25 23.25
CA ILE A 396 -26.44 8.70 22.94
C ILE A 396 -25.36 9.77 23.12
N GLU A 397 -25.62 11.01 22.70
CA GLU A 397 -24.70 12.13 22.96
C GLU A 397 -24.48 12.36 24.45
N ALA A 398 -25.58 12.36 25.26
CA ALA A 398 -25.46 12.49 26.71
C ALA A 398 -24.60 11.35 27.30
N ARG A 399 -24.77 10.12 26.82
CA ARG A 399 -23.94 8.98 27.25
C ARG A 399 -22.47 9.18 26.89
N HIS A 400 -22.15 9.69 25.68
CA HIS A 400 -20.77 10.00 25.31
C HIS A 400 -20.13 10.99 26.27
N LYS A 401 -20.87 12.01 26.71
CA LYS A 401 -20.40 13.04 27.67
C LYS A 401 -20.03 12.49 29.06
N GLU A 402 -20.57 11.32 29.39
CA GLU A 402 -20.33 10.67 30.69
C GLU A 402 -19.33 9.49 30.57
N THR A 403 -18.95 9.09 29.37
CA THR A 403 -18.10 7.92 29.12
C THR A 403 -16.63 8.30 29.06
N ASN A 404 -15.82 7.71 29.94
CA ASN A 404 -14.36 7.74 29.82
C ASN A 404 -13.89 6.65 28.86
N TYR A 405 -13.47 7.06 27.66
CA TYR A 405 -13.04 6.15 26.60
C TYR A 405 -11.62 5.63 26.86
N ARG A 406 -11.49 4.49 27.54
CA ARG A 406 -10.19 3.82 27.72
C ARG A 406 -9.87 2.83 26.61
N PHE A 407 -10.88 2.35 25.90
CA PHE A 407 -10.74 1.41 24.78
C PHE A 407 -10.48 2.09 23.42
N THR A 408 -10.35 3.41 23.40
CA THR A 408 -10.05 4.18 22.20
C THR A 408 -8.82 5.04 22.40
N THR A 409 -7.84 4.54 23.15
CA THR A 409 -6.59 5.24 23.43
C THR A 409 -5.60 5.21 22.27
N LYS A 410 -6.03 4.68 21.12
CA LYS A 410 -5.27 4.69 19.87
C LYS A 410 -4.89 6.10 19.48
N ALA A 411 -3.60 6.35 19.31
CA ALA A 411 -3.10 7.61 18.80
C ALA A 411 -3.61 7.85 17.37
N HIS A 412 -3.75 6.78 16.59
CA HIS A 412 -4.36 6.82 15.25
C HIS A 412 -5.67 7.62 15.25
N HIS A 413 -6.63 7.25 16.07
CA HIS A 413 -7.93 7.91 16.07
C HIS A 413 -7.96 9.23 16.82
N ASN A 414 -7.23 9.36 17.94
CA ASN A 414 -7.43 10.48 18.85
C ASN A 414 -6.35 11.56 18.77
N SER A 415 -5.09 11.23 18.50
CA SER A 415 -4.02 12.21 18.64
C SER A 415 -4.08 13.34 17.60
N PHE A 416 -4.39 13.04 16.35
CA PHE A 416 -4.57 14.06 15.30
C PHE A 416 -5.80 14.94 15.57
N TYR A 417 -6.89 14.34 16.02
CA TYR A 417 -8.07 15.10 16.46
C TYR A 417 -7.69 16.11 17.56
N GLN A 418 -6.93 15.69 18.58
CA GLN A 418 -6.47 16.59 19.63
C GLN A 418 -5.53 17.69 19.10
N ALA A 419 -4.66 17.34 18.16
CA ALA A 419 -3.80 18.34 17.51
C ALA A 419 -4.62 19.41 16.78
N MET A 420 -5.71 19.03 16.11
CA MET A 420 -6.59 19.98 15.42
C MET A 420 -7.31 20.91 16.39
N LEU A 421 -7.75 20.40 17.55
CA LEU A 421 -8.30 21.25 18.62
C LEU A 421 -7.28 22.31 19.07
N LEU A 422 -6.02 21.92 19.27
CA LEU A 422 -4.94 22.83 19.66
C LEU A 422 -4.60 23.86 18.59
N LEU A 423 -4.54 23.45 17.32
CA LEU A 423 -4.30 24.37 16.21
C LEU A 423 -5.44 25.36 16.02
N ALA A 424 -6.69 24.91 16.17
CA ALA A 424 -7.86 25.78 16.11
C ALA A 424 -7.87 26.77 17.28
N TYR A 425 -7.59 26.31 18.52
CA TYR A 425 -7.45 27.18 19.68
C TYR A 425 -6.37 28.26 19.47
N ARG A 426 -5.19 27.87 18.98
CA ARG A 426 -4.09 28.78 18.69
C ARG A 426 -4.45 29.84 17.67
N ALA A 427 -5.32 29.50 16.71
CA ALA A 427 -5.84 30.42 15.69
C ALA A 427 -7.01 31.29 16.15
N GLY A 428 -7.37 31.24 17.44
CA GLY A 428 -8.47 32.05 18.03
C GLY A 428 -9.81 31.32 18.12
N GLY A 429 -9.82 30.01 17.96
CA GLY A 429 -11.00 29.17 18.16
C GLY A 429 -11.40 29.05 19.66
N PRO A 430 -12.46 28.25 19.96
CA PRO A 430 -13.02 28.13 21.31
C PRO A 430 -12.00 27.75 22.39
N ALA A 431 -12.08 28.40 23.56
CA ALA A 431 -11.14 28.15 24.67
C ALA A 431 -11.23 26.71 25.22
N GLU A 432 -12.40 26.08 25.17
CA GLU A 432 -12.61 24.70 25.61
C GLU A 432 -11.76 23.68 24.84
N PHE A 433 -11.35 23.97 23.59
CA PHE A 433 -10.53 23.10 22.77
C PHE A 433 -9.19 22.79 23.44
N LEU A 434 -8.58 23.78 24.12
CA LEU A 434 -7.34 23.58 24.86
C LEU A 434 -7.50 22.51 25.94
N ASP A 435 -8.51 22.67 26.81
CA ASP A 435 -8.71 21.78 27.94
C ASP A 435 -9.00 20.34 27.51
N ILE A 436 -9.82 20.19 26.46
CA ILE A 436 -10.19 18.88 25.94
C ILE A 436 -8.96 18.19 25.33
N ALA A 437 -8.21 18.90 24.51
CA ALA A 437 -7.01 18.36 23.86
C ALA A 437 -5.93 17.97 24.86
N VAL A 438 -5.67 18.80 25.87
CA VAL A 438 -4.71 18.50 26.94
C VAL A 438 -5.13 17.24 27.70
N ARG A 439 -6.42 17.11 28.07
CA ARG A 439 -6.91 15.88 28.72
C ARG A 439 -6.77 14.66 27.82
N GLY A 440 -7.15 14.77 26.54
CA GLY A 440 -7.09 13.66 25.59
C GLY A 440 -5.66 13.14 25.40
N LEU A 441 -4.72 14.01 25.09
CA LEU A 441 -3.31 13.62 24.94
C LEU A 441 -2.67 13.16 26.27
N THR A 442 -3.11 13.71 27.40
CA THR A 442 -2.67 13.22 28.72
C THR A 442 -3.15 11.78 28.92
N THR A 443 -4.41 11.48 28.63
CA THR A 443 -4.95 10.11 28.74
C THR A 443 -4.20 9.13 27.87
N VAL A 444 -3.86 9.51 26.63
CA VAL A 444 -3.06 8.66 25.73
C VAL A 444 -1.67 8.42 26.32
N MET A 445 -0.98 9.48 26.78
CA MET A 445 0.39 9.38 27.29
C MET A 445 0.51 8.76 28.68
N GLU A 446 -0.55 8.73 29.48
CA GLU A 446 -0.59 7.98 30.75
C GLU A 446 -0.67 6.47 30.54
N LEU A 447 -1.16 6.03 29.38
CA LEU A 447 -1.22 4.62 28.99
C LEU A 447 -0.07 4.21 28.06
N TYR A 448 0.63 5.16 27.46
CA TYR A 448 1.76 4.92 26.59
C TYR A 448 2.90 4.17 27.30
N PRO A 449 3.50 3.11 26.73
CA PRO A 449 3.30 2.59 25.37
C PRO A 449 2.21 1.51 25.26
N GLU A 450 1.43 1.24 26.30
CA GLU A 450 0.43 0.16 26.37
C GLU A 450 -0.98 0.60 25.97
N ASN A 451 -1.08 1.73 25.27
CA ASN A 451 -2.35 2.16 24.67
C ASN A 451 -2.81 1.18 23.56
N GLU A 452 -4.12 1.16 23.33
CA GLU A 452 -4.64 0.39 22.17
C GLU A 452 -4.02 0.87 20.86
N ARG A 453 -3.91 -0.05 19.90
CA ARG A 453 -3.31 0.18 18.59
C ARG A 453 -4.32 -0.11 17.50
N GLU A 454 -4.24 0.62 16.40
CA GLU A 454 -5.01 0.29 15.19
C GLU A 454 -4.34 -0.86 14.46
N THR A 455 -3.09 -0.69 14.06
CA THR A 455 -2.33 -1.69 13.33
C THR A 455 -1.08 -2.15 14.07
N SER A 456 -0.19 -1.22 14.48
CA SER A 456 1.10 -1.54 15.12
C SER A 456 1.51 -0.51 16.16
N GLU A 457 2.49 -0.87 17.01
CA GLU A 457 3.15 0.07 17.94
C GLU A 457 3.91 1.16 17.18
N THR A 458 4.55 0.81 16.06
CA THR A 458 5.25 1.77 15.20
C THR A 458 4.29 2.82 14.67
N GLU A 459 3.11 2.43 14.22
CA GLU A 459 2.07 3.37 13.78
C GLU A 459 1.72 4.38 14.87
N GLU A 460 1.39 3.89 16.08
CA GLU A 460 0.97 4.75 17.18
C GLU A 460 2.06 5.76 17.56
N MET A 461 3.34 5.34 17.59
CA MET A 461 4.46 6.23 17.82
C MET A 461 4.62 7.30 16.73
N CYS A 462 4.53 6.89 15.45
CA CYS A 462 4.63 7.82 14.33
C CYS A 462 3.56 8.91 14.38
N ARG A 463 2.35 8.55 14.77
CA ARG A 463 1.20 9.46 14.84
C ARG A 463 1.17 10.35 16.06
N LEU A 464 2.03 10.14 17.05
CA LEU A 464 2.14 11.00 18.23
C LEU A 464 3.11 12.19 18.03
N ILE A 465 4.05 12.13 17.09
CA ILE A 465 5.08 13.17 16.94
C ILE A 465 4.48 14.54 16.64
N LEU A 466 3.60 14.68 15.66
CA LEU A 466 2.92 15.95 15.35
C LEU A 466 2.04 16.43 16.50
N PRO A 467 1.11 15.64 17.05
CA PRO A 467 0.25 16.07 18.16
C PRO A 467 1.00 16.54 19.41
N LEU A 468 2.05 15.82 19.81
CA LEU A 468 2.87 16.22 20.97
C LEU A 468 3.69 17.49 20.69
N SER A 469 4.10 17.71 19.45
CA SER A 469 4.76 18.94 19.03
C SER A 469 3.81 20.14 19.11
N VAL A 470 2.57 19.99 18.63
CA VAL A 470 1.53 21.03 18.74
C VAL A 470 1.16 21.27 20.20
N LEU A 471 1.04 20.21 21.00
CA LEU A 471 0.75 20.32 22.43
C LEU A 471 1.84 21.13 23.16
N TYR A 472 3.11 20.83 22.90
CA TYR A 472 4.22 21.60 23.46
C TYR A 472 4.21 23.05 23.00
N GLN A 473 3.96 23.31 21.71
CA GLN A 473 3.87 24.68 21.17
C GLN A 473 2.83 25.53 21.90
N VAL A 474 1.65 24.96 22.17
CA VAL A 474 0.52 25.68 22.73
C VAL A 474 0.67 25.88 24.25
N THR A 475 1.19 24.87 24.95
CA THR A 475 1.24 24.89 26.43
C THR A 475 2.58 25.37 26.99
N GLY A 476 3.67 25.21 26.27
CA GLY A 476 5.02 25.46 26.75
C GLY A 476 5.47 24.57 27.91
N ALA A 477 4.68 23.56 28.28
CA ALA A 477 4.94 22.75 29.47
C ALA A 477 6.07 21.74 29.22
N GLU A 478 7.05 21.70 30.12
CA GLU A 478 8.21 20.81 30.03
C GLU A 478 7.81 19.33 29.97
N LYS A 479 6.76 18.93 30.69
CA LYS A 479 6.19 17.56 30.63
C LYS A 479 5.80 17.17 29.20
N HIS A 480 5.19 18.08 28.45
CA HIS A 480 4.76 17.80 27.06
C HIS A 480 5.95 17.71 26.11
N LYS A 481 6.98 18.49 26.35
CA LYS A 481 8.26 18.35 25.65
C LYS A 481 8.91 17.00 25.93
N GLN A 482 8.92 16.57 27.20
CA GLN A 482 9.46 15.27 27.59
C GLN A 482 8.73 14.12 26.89
N TRP A 483 7.40 14.16 26.74
CA TRP A 483 6.63 13.18 26.01
C TRP A 483 7.02 13.11 24.53
N LEU A 484 7.20 14.27 23.88
CA LEU A 484 7.65 14.33 22.49
C LEU A 484 9.02 13.63 22.30
N TYR A 485 9.97 13.93 23.20
CA TYR A 485 11.29 13.29 23.15
C TYR A 485 11.24 11.81 23.49
N GLN A 486 10.39 11.39 24.41
CA GLN A 486 10.19 9.99 24.76
C GLN A 486 9.76 9.20 23.53
N VAL A 487 8.69 9.61 22.85
CA VAL A 487 8.18 8.93 21.67
C VAL A 487 9.20 8.95 20.54
N ALA A 488 9.87 10.08 20.31
CA ALA A 488 10.92 10.17 19.28
C ALA A 488 12.11 9.23 19.55
N LYS A 489 12.49 9.06 20.83
CA LYS A 489 13.52 8.09 21.23
C LYS A 489 13.08 6.63 21.10
N ASP A 490 11.81 6.36 21.39
CA ASP A 490 11.26 5.02 21.24
C ASP A 490 11.22 4.60 19.76
N LEU A 491 10.91 5.53 18.85
CA LEU A 491 10.99 5.30 17.41
C LEU A 491 12.40 4.91 16.92
N GLU A 492 13.48 5.40 17.55
CA GLU A 492 14.84 5.02 17.16
C GLU A 492 15.10 3.51 17.25
N ARG A 493 14.36 2.80 18.10
CA ARG A 493 14.50 1.34 18.27
C ARG A 493 14.05 0.54 17.06
N VAL A 494 13.14 1.10 16.28
CA VAL A 494 12.55 0.47 15.09
C VAL A 494 13.00 1.14 13.80
N GLN A 495 13.93 2.11 13.88
CA GLN A 495 14.47 2.79 12.71
C GLN A 495 15.48 1.90 11.98
N HIS A 496 15.24 1.66 10.69
CA HIS A 496 16.17 0.94 9.83
C HIS A 496 17.33 1.85 9.39
N ARG A 497 18.49 1.23 9.09
CA ARG A 497 19.71 1.94 8.64
C ARG A 497 19.53 2.85 7.42
N CYS A 498 18.52 2.58 6.59
CA CYS A 498 18.19 3.41 5.43
C CYS A 498 17.36 4.67 5.78
N GLY A 499 16.91 4.82 7.02
CA GLY A 499 16.12 5.97 7.48
C GLY A 499 14.61 5.74 7.53
N GLY A 500 14.10 4.62 6.98
CA GLY A 500 12.71 4.19 7.16
C GLY A 500 12.50 3.51 8.52
N PHE A 501 11.27 3.13 8.83
CA PHE A 501 10.90 2.53 10.10
C PHE A 501 10.28 1.15 9.88
N CYS A 502 10.81 0.15 10.59
CA CYS A 502 10.25 -1.20 10.59
C CYS A 502 8.95 -1.23 11.38
N GLU A 503 8.00 -2.02 10.92
CA GLU A 503 6.82 -2.30 11.70
C GLU A 503 7.18 -3.17 12.93
N TRP A 504 6.59 -2.81 14.07
CA TRP A 504 6.79 -3.48 15.35
C TRP A 504 5.53 -3.50 16.17
N ASP A 505 5.23 -4.61 16.82
CA ASP A 505 4.06 -4.72 17.68
C ASP A 505 4.32 -5.63 18.88
N THR A 506 4.72 -5.05 20.01
CA THR A 506 5.01 -5.78 21.24
C THR A 506 3.74 -6.39 21.84
N GLY A 507 3.75 -7.69 22.10
CA GLY A 507 2.65 -8.40 22.73
C GLY A 507 1.47 -8.73 21.81
N TYR A 508 1.53 -8.38 20.53
CA TYR A 508 0.58 -8.82 19.51
C TYR A 508 1.15 -9.94 18.66
N LYS A 509 0.26 -10.70 18.05
CA LYS A 509 0.63 -11.60 16.96
C LYS A 509 0.85 -10.79 15.69
N ALA A 510 1.46 -11.40 14.69
CA ALA A 510 1.62 -10.79 13.38
C ALA A 510 0.30 -10.27 12.79
N ALA A 511 0.40 -9.34 11.85
CA ALA A 511 -0.70 -8.58 11.25
C ALA A 511 -1.95 -9.40 10.92
N CYS A 512 -1.78 -10.61 10.41
CA CYS A 512 -2.91 -11.50 10.06
C CYS A 512 -3.80 -11.89 11.25
N SER A 513 -3.40 -11.66 12.49
CA SER A 513 -4.24 -11.94 13.66
C SER A 513 -5.40 -10.96 13.84
N ARG A 514 -5.41 -9.84 13.10
CA ARG A 514 -6.42 -8.77 13.18
C ARG A 514 -7.42 -8.74 12.04
N ARG A 515 -7.57 -9.83 11.32
CA ARG A 515 -8.48 -9.96 10.17
C ARG A 515 -9.92 -9.58 10.42
N GLU A 516 -10.40 -9.77 11.62
CA GLU A 516 -11.80 -9.48 11.97
C GLU A 516 -12.20 -8.04 11.66
N ASN A 517 -11.24 -7.13 11.66
CA ASN A 517 -11.46 -5.72 11.38
C ASN A 517 -11.12 -5.30 9.93
N GLY A 518 -10.59 -6.22 9.11
CA GLY A 518 -10.24 -5.92 7.72
C GLY A 518 -8.98 -5.08 7.52
N GLU A 519 -8.36 -4.58 8.58
CA GLU A 519 -7.13 -3.79 8.55
C GLU A 519 -6.04 -4.47 9.38
N CYS A 520 -4.81 -4.41 8.91
CA CYS A 520 -3.65 -4.93 9.62
C CYS A 520 -2.36 -4.25 9.14
N ALA A 521 -1.35 -4.20 10.02
CA ALA A 521 -0.02 -3.75 9.64
C ALA A 521 0.60 -4.68 8.58
N LEU A 522 1.60 -4.18 7.86
CA LEU A 522 2.45 -5.00 6.99
C LEU A 522 3.44 -5.86 7.78
N LEU A 523 3.19 -6.00 9.07
CA LEU A 523 4.00 -6.74 10.03
C LEU A 523 3.80 -8.24 9.85
N ALA A 524 4.88 -8.96 9.55
CA ALA A 524 4.92 -10.41 9.63
C ALA A 524 5.60 -10.85 10.94
N ASN A 525 6.81 -10.37 11.18
CA ASN A 525 7.54 -10.53 12.42
C ASN A 525 8.13 -9.19 12.84
N ASN A 526 8.27 -8.97 14.14
CA ASN A 526 8.92 -7.77 14.65
C ASN A 526 10.35 -7.66 14.12
N GLY A 527 10.66 -6.53 13.47
CA GLY A 527 11.97 -6.27 12.89
C GLY A 527 12.15 -6.74 11.45
N ASP A 528 11.15 -7.29 10.80
CA ASP A 528 11.16 -7.44 9.34
C ASP A 528 11.43 -6.07 8.68
N PRO A 529 12.27 -6.00 7.64
CA PRO A 529 12.70 -4.73 7.06
C PRO A 529 11.63 -4.10 6.14
N VAL A 530 10.39 -4.07 6.59
CA VAL A 530 9.24 -3.53 5.87
C VAL A 530 8.81 -2.21 6.49
N ALA A 531 8.77 -1.14 5.66
CA ALA A 531 8.18 0.13 6.02
C ALA A 531 6.74 0.22 5.52
N ASP A 532 5.82 0.64 6.38
CA ASP A 532 4.45 1.02 6.00
C ASP A 532 4.41 2.53 5.73
N LEU A 533 4.10 2.91 4.47
CA LEU A 533 4.01 4.30 4.01
C LEU A 533 2.56 4.82 3.96
N LEU A 534 1.62 4.05 4.52
CA LEU A 534 0.22 4.45 4.67
C LEU A 534 -0.10 4.76 6.12
N TYR A 535 0.32 3.89 7.05
CA TYR A 535 -0.05 4.01 8.46
C TYR A 535 1.06 4.53 9.37
N SER A 536 2.34 4.46 8.98
CA SER A 536 3.46 4.69 9.89
C SER A 536 4.46 5.76 9.39
N THR A 537 5.39 5.38 8.53
CA THR A 537 6.55 6.22 8.15
C THR A 537 6.16 7.51 7.43
N ASN A 538 5.08 7.51 6.65
CA ASN A 538 4.55 8.67 5.91
C ASN A 538 4.20 9.88 6.79
N TRP A 539 3.86 9.67 8.06
CA TRP A 539 3.46 10.72 9.01
C TRP A 539 4.64 11.48 9.62
N LEU A 540 5.82 10.88 9.60
CA LEU A 540 7.00 11.42 10.28
C LEU A 540 7.59 12.68 9.63
N PRO A 541 7.60 12.87 8.30
CA PRO A 541 8.16 14.10 7.72
C PRO A 541 7.48 15.36 8.22
N LEU A 542 6.14 15.36 8.28
CA LEU A 542 5.39 16.49 8.82
C LEU A 542 5.61 16.63 10.34
N GLY A 543 5.55 15.51 11.06
CA GLY A 543 5.78 15.47 12.50
C GLY A 543 7.15 16.01 12.92
N PHE A 544 8.24 15.53 12.32
CA PHE A 544 9.59 15.99 12.64
C PHE A 544 9.86 17.42 12.17
N SER A 545 9.27 17.86 11.05
CA SER A 545 9.33 19.27 10.64
C SER A 545 8.70 20.17 11.68
N TYR A 546 7.54 19.78 12.20
CA TYR A 546 6.83 20.53 13.21
C TYR A 546 7.58 20.52 14.55
N ALA A 547 8.10 19.36 14.98
CA ALA A 547 8.92 19.21 16.16
C ALA A 547 10.17 20.11 16.10
N TYR A 548 10.88 20.14 14.96
CA TYR A 548 11.99 21.08 14.73
C TYR A 548 11.54 22.54 14.81
N MET A 549 10.42 22.88 14.18
CA MET A 549 9.88 24.24 14.20
C MET A 549 9.65 24.74 15.64
N VAL A 550 9.13 23.91 16.53
CA VAL A 550 8.74 24.32 17.90
C VAL A 550 9.86 24.20 18.91
N THR A 551 10.79 23.25 18.74
CA THR A 551 11.89 23.01 19.69
C THR A 551 13.19 23.69 19.30
N ARG A 552 13.40 23.93 18.01
CA ARG A 552 14.67 24.38 17.40
C ARG A 552 15.84 23.42 17.70
N ASP A 553 15.55 22.19 18.09
CA ASP A 553 16.57 21.19 18.35
C ASP A 553 17.03 20.52 17.03
N PRO A 554 18.34 20.58 16.70
CA PRO A 554 18.90 19.92 15.52
C PRO A 554 18.62 18.41 15.46
N TYR A 555 18.31 17.78 16.58
CA TYR A 555 17.90 16.38 16.66
C TYR A 555 16.71 16.08 15.71
N PHE A 556 15.66 16.86 15.77
CA PHE A 556 14.48 16.67 14.91
C PHE A 556 14.76 17.00 13.45
N TYR A 557 15.65 17.96 13.19
CA TYR A 557 16.09 18.23 11.81
C TYR A 557 16.85 17.04 11.23
N GLN A 558 17.74 16.42 12.02
CA GLN A 558 18.47 15.24 11.59
C GLN A 558 17.53 14.04 11.35
N LYS A 559 16.55 13.82 12.24
CA LYS A 559 15.53 12.77 12.05
C LYS A 559 14.68 13.01 10.79
N TRP A 560 14.37 14.26 10.52
CA TRP A 560 13.70 14.61 9.25
C TRP A 560 14.58 14.29 8.04
N LEU A 561 15.87 14.62 8.04
CA LEU A 561 16.79 14.30 6.95
C LEU A 561 16.87 12.79 6.68
N GLU A 562 16.87 11.99 7.73
CA GLU A 562 16.92 10.53 7.63
C GLU A 562 15.66 9.96 6.95
N VAL A 563 14.47 10.32 7.44
CA VAL A 563 13.20 9.82 6.89
C VAL A 563 12.90 10.39 5.50
N ALA A 564 13.12 11.68 5.29
CA ALA A 564 12.94 12.31 3.97
C ALA A 564 13.93 11.72 2.94
N GLY A 565 15.18 11.45 3.36
CA GLY A 565 16.17 10.76 2.54
C GLY A 565 15.73 9.35 2.14
N PHE A 566 15.11 8.60 3.04
CA PHE A 566 14.50 7.31 2.71
C PHE A 566 13.36 7.49 1.69
N LEU A 567 12.44 8.41 1.94
CA LEU A 567 11.27 8.62 1.09
C LEU A 567 11.63 9.03 -0.34
N ILE A 568 12.58 9.94 -0.54
CA ILE A 568 13.00 10.30 -1.92
C ILE A 568 13.67 9.12 -2.65
N ARG A 569 14.30 8.19 -1.93
CA ARG A 569 14.94 7.03 -2.52
C ARG A 569 13.96 5.91 -2.88
N CYS A 570 12.88 5.73 -2.12
CA CYS A 570 11.86 4.72 -2.38
C CYS A 570 10.68 5.23 -3.23
N GLN A 571 10.74 6.47 -3.75
CA GLN A 571 9.77 6.97 -4.73
C GLN A 571 9.86 6.20 -6.04
N VAL A 572 8.71 5.86 -6.62
CA VAL A 572 8.65 5.05 -7.85
C VAL A 572 9.10 5.84 -9.07
N HIS A 573 10.07 5.31 -9.79
CA HIS A 573 10.45 5.73 -11.14
C HIS A 573 9.97 4.67 -12.14
N SER A 574 9.11 5.05 -13.06
CA SER A 574 8.46 4.14 -14.01
C SER A 574 8.24 4.81 -15.36
N ASP A 575 8.21 4.00 -16.42
CA ASP A 575 7.74 4.44 -17.74
C ASP A 575 6.19 4.46 -17.80
N ASP A 576 5.51 3.83 -16.83
CA ASP A 576 4.06 3.93 -16.64
C ASP A 576 3.71 5.24 -15.90
N PRO A 577 3.00 6.20 -16.56
CA PRO A 577 2.67 7.48 -15.95
C PRO A 577 1.71 7.36 -14.76
N SER A 578 0.98 6.25 -14.63
CA SER A 578 0.11 6.01 -13.47
C SER A 578 0.88 5.61 -12.22
N LEU A 579 2.16 5.24 -12.35
CA LEU A 579 3.05 4.84 -11.25
C LEU A 579 4.17 5.84 -10.99
N HIS A 580 4.64 6.55 -12.03
CA HIS A 580 5.79 7.44 -11.93
C HIS A 580 5.57 8.60 -10.95
N GLY A 581 6.40 8.68 -9.93
CA GLY A 581 6.33 9.71 -8.89
C GLY A 581 5.48 9.34 -7.66
N SER A 582 4.88 8.13 -7.65
CA SER A 582 4.12 7.65 -6.49
C SER A 582 4.99 7.02 -5.41
N TRP A 583 4.35 6.75 -4.26
CA TRP A 583 4.85 5.86 -3.21
C TRP A 583 3.80 4.78 -2.98
N SER A 584 4.23 3.51 -2.98
CA SER A 584 3.38 2.40 -2.58
C SER A 584 3.38 2.23 -1.06
N ARG A 585 2.31 1.62 -0.50
CA ARG A 585 2.17 1.43 0.93
C ARG A 585 3.33 0.66 1.54
N GLY A 586 3.69 -0.51 1.00
CA GLY A 586 4.70 -1.40 1.56
C GLY A 586 6.01 -1.32 0.82
N PHE A 587 7.12 -1.21 1.56
CA PHE A 587 8.44 -1.16 0.98
C PHE A 587 9.44 -2.01 1.77
N ASP A 588 10.02 -3.02 1.11
CA ASP A 588 11.11 -3.82 1.66
C ASP A 588 12.42 -3.02 1.57
N MET A 589 12.94 -2.63 2.73
CA MET A 589 14.11 -1.76 2.86
C MET A 589 15.45 -2.47 2.65
N ASP A 590 15.48 -3.80 2.67
CA ASP A 590 16.68 -4.57 2.36
C ASP A 590 16.73 -4.98 0.88
N ARG A 591 15.59 -5.34 0.28
CA ARG A 591 15.48 -5.69 -1.14
C ARG A 591 15.33 -4.50 -2.07
N TRP A 592 14.95 -3.34 -1.57
CA TRP A 592 14.59 -2.16 -2.36
C TRP A 592 13.50 -2.45 -3.38
N GLU A 593 12.43 -3.04 -2.93
CA GLU A 593 11.25 -3.34 -3.77
C GLU A 593 9.95 -3.17 -2.99
N ILE A 594 8.84 -3.06 -3.73
CA ILE A 594 7.50 -3.02 -3.16
C ILE A 594 7.12 -4.45 -2.74
N TYR A 595 7.22 -4.71 -1.45
CA TYR A 595 6.92 -6.02 -0.87
C TYR A 595 6.53 -5.90 0.61
N GLY A 596 5.75 -6.85 1.11
CA GLY A 596 5.31 -6.92 2.50
C GLY A 596 4.23 -7.99 2.66
N VAL A 597 3.54 -8.02 3.79
CA VAL A 597 2.43 -8.96 4.05
C VAL A 597 1.15 -8.45 3.37
N PRO A 598 0.49 -9.24 2.49
CA PRO A 598 -0.65 -8.77 1.70
C PRO A 598 -2.01 -9.03 2.35
N HIS A 599 -2.13 -8.96 3.67
CA HIS A 599 -3.35 -9.38 4.36
C HIS A 599 -4.38 -8.29 4.62
N ASP A 600 -4.07 -7.05 4.31
CA ASP A 600 -5.03 -5.96 4.43
C ASP A 600 -6.06 -6.05 3.30
N ILE A 601 -7.34 -6.13 3.66
CA ILE A 601 -8.43 -6.17 2.70
C ILE A 601 -8.59 -4.79 2.08
N GLY A 602 -8.04 -4.61 0.89
CA GLY A 602 -8.11 -3.37 0.11
C GLY A 602 -6.79 -2.62 -0.01
N TRP A 603 -5.87 -2.71 0.95
CA TRP A 603 -4.65 -1.91 1.01
C TRP A 603 -3.38 -2.76 1.19
N SER A 604 -3.07 -3.61 0.22
CA SER A 604 -1.84 -4.41 0.19
C SER A 604 -0.59 -3.53 -0.07
N PRO A 605 0.63 -4.08 0.03
CA PRO A 605 1.87 -3.34 -0.15
C PRO A 605 1.98 -2.55 -1.45
N CYS A 606 1.33 -3.00 -2.53
CA CYS A 606 1.39 -2.35 -3.84
C CYS A 606 0.40 -1.17 -4.02
N CYS A 607 -0.46 -0.92 -3.04
CA CYS A 607 -1.44 0.18 -3.12
C CYS A 607 -0.74 1.54 -3.09
N VAL A 608 -1.38 2.53 -3.74
CA VAL A 608 -0.98 3.94 -3.68
C VAL A 608 -2.21 4.74 -3.27
N GLU A 609 -2.18 5.34 -2.11
CA GLU A 609 -3.29 6.12 -1.59
C GLU A 609 -2.99 7.62 -1.70
N THR A 610 -3.98 8.42 -2.12
CA THR A 610 -3.79 9.81 -2.50
C THR A 610 -3.56 10.76 -1.33
N GLY A 611 -4.28 10.56 -0.23
CA GLY A 611 -4.15 11.42 0.95
C GLY A 611 -3.07 10.92 1.90
N TRP A 612 -3.33 9.79 2.51
CA TRP A 612 -2.52 9.21 3.59
C TRP A 612 -1.08 8.92 3.19
N THR A 613 -0.85 8.43 1.98
CA THR A 613 0.50 8.19 1.47
C THR A 613 1.03 9.42 0.75
N MET A 614 0.42 9.77 -0.37
CA MET A 614 0.96 10.81 -1.26
C MET A 614 0.86 12.20 -0.63
N GLY A 615 -0.32 12.58 -0.13
CA GLY A 615 -0.57 13.90 0.46
C GLY A 615 0.28 14.17 1.68
N GLU A 616 0.34 13.22 2.62
CA GLU A 616 1.13 13.35 3.84
C GLU A 616 2.64 13.43 3.58
N ILE A 617 3.17 12.55 2.74
CA ILE A 617 4.60 12.60 2.37
C ILE A 617 4.93 13.96 1.74
N LEU A 618 4.14 14.39 0.77
CA LEU A 618 4.38 15.65 0.06
C LEU A 618 4.26 16.87 0.98
N MET A 619 3.26 16.91 1.88
CA MET A 619 3.17 17.98 2.89
C MET A 619 4.40 18.00 3.78
N GLY A 620 4.81 16.85 4.30
CA GLY A 620 5.95 16.76 5.22
C GLY A 620 7.29 17.14 4.58
N LEU A 621 7.52 16.74 3.32
CA LEU A 621 8.73 17.13 2.58
C LEU A 621 8.79 18.65 2.34
N GLN A 622 7.66 19.26 2.04
CA GLN A 622 7.56 20.69 1.75
C GLN A 622 7.52 21.55 3.02
N PHE A 623 6.91 21.07 4.10
CA PHE A 623 6.77 21.85 5.32
C PHE A 623 8.12 22.21 5.94
N MET A 624 9.11 21.31 5.93
CA MET A 624 10.46 21.63 6.41
C MET A 624 11.11 22.77 5.61
N GLN A 625 10.89 22.81 4.30
CA GLN A 625 11.38 23.93 3.50
C GLN A 625 10.73 25.27 3.89
N LEU A 626 9.42 25.27 4.18
CA LEU A 626 8.72 26.45 4.70
C LEU A 626 9.25 26.87 6.06
N VAL A 627 9.51 25.92 6.96
CA VAL A 627 10.11 26.18 8.28
C VAL A 627 11.47 26.87 8.15
N GLN A 628 12.29 26.46 7.18
CA GLN A 628 13.60 27.09 6.96
C GLN A 628 13.53 28.47 6.31
N LYS A 629 12.58 28.69 5.37
CA LYS A 629 12.49 29.95 4.62
C LYS A 629 11.81 31.07 5.38
N LYS A 630 10.85 30.75 6.26
CA LYS A 630 9.97 31.74 6.88
C LYS A 630 10.14 31.89 8.41
N ILE A 631 10.89 31.02 9.03
CA ILE A 631 11.04 30.92 10.46
C ILE A 631 12.52 30.86 10.86
#